data_67df433481464b7f28c52bae85db00e2
#
_entry.id   67df433481464b7f28c52bae85db00e2
#
_cell.length_a   1.000
_cell.length_b   1.000
_cell.length_c   1.000
_cell.angle_alpha   90.00
_cell.angle_beta   90.00
_cell.angle_gamma   90.00
#
_symmetry.space_group_name_H-M   'P 1'
#
loop_
_entity.id
_entity.type
_entity.pdbx_description
1 polymer ?
#
loop_
_entity_poly.entity_id
_entity_poly.type
_entity_poly.pdbx_seq_one_letter_code
_entity_poly.pdbx_strand_id
1 'polypeptide(L)'
;MYQTMTRRRFVAGLGAAAAMGLAALCTGCANYPSTQEALGNVKQDSSLPAGATLEQGVLTVGVNTSNAPYCWPTSDGTRLQGIDVDVALALGTQLGCEVKFVNVGATYNGAAGGTCDIAMGVSTSTLPGSEVLVGNYAESAPAVFARNFSGTLSDTDLEGATVGVQNDSASARATQQAAPGAQLSGFSTLNDAFAALESGGVAYVACDSFMGGYLAMSYSDISLAAAFYLADARGVAIAATNTSLPSAVTSAFDALTRSGELDAIRKRWVGDLATISASNQLVVNGVAQQYADAQAAQAAADAAAAEESQEGEGEE
;
A
#
# COMPACT_ATOMS: atom_id res chain seq x y z
N MET A 1 34.47 -0.18 1.60
CA MET A 1 34.48 -1.29 0.63
C MET A 1 33.11 -1.95 0.71
N TYR A 2 32.12 -1.41 0.00
CA TYR A 2 30.73 -1.85 0.07
C TYR A 2 30.56 -3.10 -0.81
N GLN A 3 30.28 -4.24 -0.19
CA GLN A 3 29.84 -5.43 -0.91
C GLN A 3 28.36 -5.28 -1.25
N THR A 4 28.07 -5.09 -2.51
CA THR A 4 26.73 -5.22 -3.07
C THR A 4 26.26 -6.68 -2.94
N MET A 5 25.37 -6.94 -1.99
CA MET A 5 24.68 -8.22 -1.90
C MET A 5 23.71 -8.35 -3.09
N THR A 6 24.10 -9.15 -4.04
CA THR A 6 23.31 -9.49 -5.22
C THR A 6 22.07 -10.30 -4.82
N ARG A 7 20.91 -9.84 -5.24
CA ARG A 7 19.53 -10.39 -5.13
C ARG A 7 19.34 -11.79 -5.74
N ARG A 8 20.26 -12.73 -5.52
CA ARG A 8 20.31 -14.03 -6.25
C ARG A 8 19.73 -15.23 -5.52
N ARG A 9 18.99 -15.09 -4.43
CA ARG A 9 18.52 -16.25 -3.65
C ARG A 9 17.01 -16.41 -3.45
N PHE A 10 16.15 -15.67 -4.15
CA PHE A 10 14.70 -15.71 -3.89
C PHE A 10 13.82 -16.13 -5.08
N VAL A 11 14.33 -16.91 -6.03
CA VAL A 11 13.54 -17.41 -7.18
C VAL A 11 13.40 -18.94 -7.17
N ALA A 12 13.28 -19.53 -6.00
CA ALA A 12 13.03 -20.97 -5.89
C ALA A 12 11.73 -21.25 -5.12
N GLY A 13 10.58 -20.78 -5.59
CA GLY A 13 9.32 -21.03 -4.89
C GLY A 13 8.02 -20.77 -5.65
N LEU A 14 8.06 -20.33 -6.89
CA LEU A 14 6.84 -20.10 -7.68
C LEU A 14 6.88 -20.94 -8.98
N GLY A 15 6.71 -22.22 -8.82
CA GLY A 15 6.70 -23.14 -9.93
C GLY A 15 5.76 -24.30 -9.71
N ALA A 16 4.45 -24.08 -9.85
CA ALA A 16 3.54 -25.20 -10.06
C ALA A 16 2.18 -24.72 -10.57
N ALA A 17 2.08 -24.12 -11.75
CA ALA A 17 0.87 -24.13 -12.56
C ALA A 17 1.10 -23.50 -13.95
N ALA A 18 2.17 -23.86 -14.64
CA ALA A 18 2.27 -23.70 -16.10
C ALA A 18 3.40 -24.61 -16.61
N ALA A 19 3.28 -25.90 -16.34
CA ALA A 19 4.18 -26.89 -16.90
C ALA A 19 3.62 -27.36 -18.24
N MET A 20 3.99 -26.69 -19.34
CA MET A 20 4.25 -27.35 -20.60
C MET A 20 5.20 -26.51 -21.45
N GLY A 21 6.45 -26.98 -21.51
CA GLY A 21 7.37 -26.69 -22.58
C GLY A 21 8.31 -25.53 -22.39
N LEU A 22 9.45 -25.76 -21.73
CA LEU A 22 10.74 -25.23 -22.19
C LEU A 22 11.87 -25.86 -21.37
N ALA A 23 12.39 -26.97 -21.91
CA ALA A 23 13.73 -27.42 -21.59
C ALA A 23 14.71 -26.64 -22.49
N ALA A 24 15.42 -25.66 -21.92
CA ALA A 24 16.60 -25.08 -22.59
C ALA A 24 17.57 -24.52 -21.53
N LEU A 25 18.60 -25.27 -21.31
CA LEU A 25 20.03 -24.99 -21.10
C LEU A 25 20.41 -23.65 -20.45
N CYS A 26 20.96 -23.76 -19.23
CA CYS A 26 21.69 -22.75 -18.50
C CYS A 26 22.95 -22.30 -19.27
N THR A 27 22.96 -21.06 -19.72
CA THR A 27 24.19 -20.25 -19.86
C THR A 27 23.81 -18.75 -19.94
N GLY A 28 24.34 -17.96 -19.01
CA GLY A 28 24.46 -16.50 -19.16
C GLY A 28 23.24 -15.69 -18.74
N CYS A 29 23.47 -14.58 -18.11
CA CYS A 29 22.55 -13.52 -17.69
C CYS A 29 21.22 -13.51 -18.42
N ALA A 30 20.23 -14.24 -17.93
CA ALA A 30 18.90 -14.22 -18.47
C ALA A 30 18.26 -12.89 -18.04
N ASN A 31 18.05 -11.98 -18.99
CA ASN A 31 17.04 -10.94 -18.86
C ASN A 31 15.70 -11.66 -18.75
N TYR A 32 15.22 -11.84 -17.53
CA TYR A 32 13.85 -12.28 -17.36
C TYR A 32 12.93 -11.16 -17.86
N PRO A 33 11.99 -11.44 -18.77
CA PRO A 33 10.99 -10.46 -19.15
C PRO A 33 10.30 -9.97 -17.87
N SER A 34 9.98 -8.69 -17.83
CA SER A 34 9.15 -8.16 -16.76
C SER A 34 7.81 -8.90 -16.76
N THR A 35 7.12 -8.95 -15.63
CA THR A 35 5.77 -9.53 -15.56
C THR A 35 4.88 -8.91 -16.65
N GLN A 36 5.05 -7.63 -16.94
CA GLN A 36 4.35 -6.91 -17.99
C GLN A 36 4.71 -7.39 -19.41
N GLU A 37 5.97 -7.70 -19.69
CA GLU A 37 6.40 -8.27 -20.99
C GLU A 37 5.98 -9.74 -21.14
N ALA A 38 5.98 -10.51 -20.05
CA ALA A 38 5.52 -11.89 -20.04
C ALA A 38 4.00 -11.98 -20.27
N LEU A 39 3.22 -11.06 -19.72
CA LEU A 39 1.77 -10.97 -19.87
C LEU A 39 1.36 -10.37 -21.24
N GLY A 40 2.12 -9.44 -21.81
CA GLY A 40 1.83 -8.82 -23.12
C GLY A 40 1.83 -9.80 -24.29
N ASN A 41 2.33 -11.03 -24.14
CA ASN A 41 2.32 -12.08 -25.14
C ASN A 41 1.20 -13.12 -24.97
N VAL A 42 0.39 -13.01 -23.90
CA VAL A 42 -0.75 -13.89 -23.66
C VAL A 42 -1.97 -13.24 -24.32
N LYS A 43 -2.52 -13.90 -25.33
CA LYS A 43 -3.80 -13.48 -25.93
C LYS A 43 -4.88 -13.64 -24.86
N GLN A 44 -5.38 -12.54 -24.35
CA GLN A 44 -6.35 -12.54 -23.27
C GLN A 44 -7.75 -12.42 -23.87
N ASP A 45 -8.60 -13.38 -23.56
CA ASP A 45 -10.02 -13.30 -23.85
C ASP A 45 -10.72 -12.73 -22.61
N SER A 46 -11.07 -11.44 -22.65
CA SER A 46 -11.73 -10.78 -21.52
C SER A 46 -13.06 -11.46 -21.20
N SER A 47 -13.23 -11.86 -19.95
CA SER A 47 -14.50 -12.39 -19.42
C SER A 47 -15.52 -11.29 -19.09
N LEU A 48 -15.11 -10.03 -19.20
CA LEU A 48 -15.96 -8.88 -18.87
C LEU A 48 -16.98 -8.59 -19.99
N PRO A 49 -18.21 -8.24 -19.63
CA PRO A 49 -19.21 -7.82 -20.61
C PRO A 49 -18.79 -6.53 -21.31
N ALA A 50 -19.32 -6.32 -22.51
CA ALA A 50 -19.10 -5.09 -23.27
C ALA A 50 -19.56 -3.87 -22.45
N GLY A 51 -18.71 -2.84 -22.40
CA GLY A 51 -18.96 -1.62 -21.63
C GLY A 51 -18.62 -1.70 -20.13
N ALA A 52 -18.05 -2.82 -19.66
CA ALA A 52 -17.55 -2.92 -18.28
C ALA A 52 -16.26 -2.13 -18.07
N THR A 53 -15.48 -1.91 -19.12
CA THR A 53 -14.26 -1.09 -19.13
C THR A 53 -14.35 0.01 -20.19
N LEU A 54 -13.56 1.07 -20.04
CA LEU A 54 -13.49 2.21 -20.97
C LEU A 54 -13.09 1.76 -22.38
N GLU A 55 -12.20 0.77 -22.46
CA GLU A 55 -11.77 0.13 -23.70
C GLU A 55 -11.92 -1.37 -23.55
N GLN A 56 -12.65 -2.02 -24.47
CA GLN A 56 -12.91 -3.46 -24.40
C GLN A 56 -11.62 -4.28 -24.38
N GLY A 57 -11.48 -5.17 -23.39
CA GLY A 57 -10.31 -6.01 -23.20
C GLY A 57 -9.11 -5.32 -22.57
N VAL A 58 -9.25 -4.06 -22.19
CA VAL A 58 -8.23 -3.29 -21.48
C VAL A 58 -8.78 -2.87 -20.11
N LEU A 59 -7.99 -3.07 -19.07
CA LEU A 59 -8.22 -2.55 -17.73
C LEU A 59 -7.32 -1.32 -17.53
N THR A 60 -7.91 -0.13 -17.58
CA THR A 60 -7.21 1.12 -17.32
C THR A 60 -7.15 1.36 -15.81
N VAL A 61 -5.93 1.38 -15.26
CA VAL A 61 -5.67 1.39 -13.82
C VAL A 61 -5.08 2.72 -13.40
N GLY A 62 -5.80 3.44 -12.55
CA GLY A 62 -5.34 4.67 -11.91
C GLY A 62 -4.38 4.36 -10.75
N VAL A 63 -3.20 4.98 -10.73
CA VAL A 63 -2.19 4.83 -9.68
C VAL A 63 -1.56 6.17 -9.33
N ASN A 64 -1.09 6.32 -8.09
CA ASN A 64 -0.21 7.43 -7.70
C ASN A 64 1.25 7.02 -7.95
N THR A 65 1.85 7.53 -9.00
CA THR A 65 3.22 7.16 -9.43
C THR A 65 4.35 7.74 -8.57
N SER A 66 4.04 8.42 -7.47
CA SER A 66 5.01 9.04 -6.57
C SER A 66 4.96 8.46 -5.16
N ASN A 67 4.45 7.24 -4.98
CA ASN A 67 4.13 6.65 -3.68
C ASN A 67 4.79 5.27 -3.50
N ALA A 68 6.12 5.24 -3.29
CA ALA A 68 6.80 3.99 -2.92
C ALA A 68 6.41 3.57 -1.48
N PRO A 69 6.17 2.27 -1.19
CA PRO A 69 6.29 1.11 -2.08
C PRO A 69 5.00 0.71 -2.81
N TYR A 70 4.01 1.59 -2.88
CA TYR A 70 2.75 1.32 -3.58
C TYR A 70 2.92 1.37 -5.09
N CYS A 71 3.34 2.51 -5.64
CA CYS A 71 3.65 2.66 -7.06
C CYS A 71 4.69 3.75 -7.30
N TRP A 72 5.76 3.43 -8.02
CA TRP A 72 6.78 4.40 -8.46
C TRP A 72 7.52 3.90 -9.71
N PRO A 73 8.20 4.78 -10.47
CA PRO A 73 8.97 4.36 -11.63
C PRO A 73 10.18 3.48 -11.24
N THR A 74 10.54 2.56 -12.11
CA THR A 74 11.85 1.86 -12.05
C THR A 74 12.99 2.87 -12.20
N SER A 75 14.20 2.49 -11.82
CA SER A 75 15.37 3.39 -11.86
C SER A 75 15.71 3.92 -13.26
N ASP A 76 15.34 3.19 -14.31
CA ASP A 76 15.47 3.59 -15.72
C ASP A 76 14.27 4.42 -16.23
N GLY A 77 13.24 4.61 -15.40
CA GLY A 77 12.05 5.36 -15.74
C GLY A 77 11.14 4.72 -16.79
N THR A 78 11.44 3.51 -17.23
CA THR A 78 10.71 2.87 -18.35
C THR A 78 9.45 2.15 -17.92
N ARG A 79 9.33 1.79 -16.63
CA ARG A 79 8.22 0.99 -16.10
C ARG A 79 7.81 1.48 -14.72
N LEU A 80 6.62 1.07 -14.29
CA LEU A 80 6.15 1.22 -12.93
C LEU A 80 6.42 -0.07 -12.14
N GLN A 81 6.60 0.07 -10.84
CA GLN A 81 6.77 -1.00 -9.88
C GLN A 81 6.08 -0.66 -8.56
N GLY A 82 5.75 -1.66 -7.76
CA GLY A 82 5.08 -1.49 -6.48
C GLY A 82 3.95 -2.49 -6.30
N ILE A 83 3.38 -2.54 -5.10
CA ILE A 83 2.31 -3.49 -4.80
C ILE A 83 1.07 -3.20 -5.65
N ASP A 84 0.74 -1.93 -5.90
CA ASP A 84 -0.40 -1.54 -6.75
C ASP A 84 -0.24 -2.09 -8.16
N VAL A 85 0.99 -2.05 -8.68
CA VAL A 85 1.31 -2.56 -10.02
C VAL A 85 1.17 -4.08 -10.07
N ASP A 86 1.76 -4.80 -9.10
CA ASP A 86 1.73 -6.26 -9.08
C ASP A 86 0.28 -6.77 -8.91
N VAL A 87 -0.51 -6.15 -8.01
CA VAL A 87 -1.92 -6.52 -7.82
C VAL A 87 -2.76 -6.19 -9.04
N ALA A 88 -2.57 -5.03 -9.67
CA ALA A 88 -3.30 -4.67 -10.89
C ALA A 88 -3.02 -5.63 -12.05
N LEU A 89 -1.77 -6.04 -12.23
CA LEU A 89 -1.38 -7.04 -13.25
C LEU A 89 -2.01 -8.41 -12.97
N ALA A 90 -2.03 -8.83 -11.70
CA ALA A 90 -2.70 -10.06 -11.29
C ALA A 90 -4.22 -10.01 -11.54
N LEU A 91 -4.87 -8.89 -11.22
CA LEU A 91 -6.29 -8.65 -11.53
C LEU A 91 -6.55 -8.69 -13.05
N GLY A 92 -5.73 -8.00 -13.85
CA GLY A 92 -5.83 -8.04 -15.31
C GLY A 92 -5.75 -9.46 -15.85
N THR A 93 -4.84 -10.27 -15.32
CA THR A 93 -4.72 -11.69 -15.68
C THR A 93 -5.98 -12.48 -15.34
N GLN A 94 -6.54 -12.31 -14.14
CA GLN A 94 -7.77 -12.99 -13.72
C GLN A 94 -9.00 -12.55 -14.55
N LEU A 95 -9.03 -11.29 -14.98
CA LEU A 95 -10.11 -10.73 -15.78
C LEU A 95 -9.94 -10.94 -17.30
N GLY A 96 -8.79 -11.47 -17.74
CA GLY A 96 -8.45 -11.61 -19.15
C GLY A 96 -8.29 -10.25 -19.87
N CYS A 97 -7.77 -9.24 -19.19
CA CYS A 97 -7.59 -7.89 -19.72
C CYS A 97 -6.11 -7.50 -19.82
N GLU A 98 -5.76 -6.76 -20.86
CA GLU A 98 -4.51 -5.99 -20.88
C GLU A 98 -4.58 -4.87 -19.83
N VAL A 99 -3.49 -4.60 -19.11
CA VAL A 99 -3.44 -3.55 -18.09
C VAL A 99 -2.72 -2.32 -18.63
N LYS A 100 -3.38 -1.16 -18.54
CA LYS A 100 -2.79 0.15 -18.82
C LYS A 100 -2.81 1.02 -17.57
N PHE A 101 -1.68 1.62 -17.21
CA PHE A 101 -1.58 2.50 -16.06
C PHE A 101 -1.73 3.97 -16.46
N VAL A 102 -2.48 4.72 -15.63
CA VAL A 102 -2.60 6.17 -15.71
C VAL A 102 -2.30 6.79 -14.35
N ASN A 103 -1.58 7.92 -14.33
CA ASN A 103 -1.32 8.62 -13.09
C ASN A 103 -2.54 9.46 -12.70
N VAL A 104 -3.09 9.20 -11.51
CA VAL A 104 -4.24 9.95 -10.95
C VAL A 104 -3.83 10.96 -9.87
N GLY A 105 -2.50 11.12 -9.66
CA GLY A 105 -1.95 12.08 -8.70
C GLY A 105 -1.86 11.56 -7.27
N ALA A 106 -1.34 12.41 -6.39
CA ALA A 106 -1.10 12.05 -4.99
C ALA A 106 -2.37 12.10 -4.13
N THR A 107 -3.31 12.97 -4.48
CA THR A 107 -4.61 13.08 -3.81
C THR A 107 -5.65 12.43 -4.70
N TYR A 108 -6.28 11.40 -4.19
CA TYR A 108 -7.37 10.73 -4.90
C TYR A 108 -8.64 11.57 -4.83
N ASN A 109 -9.28 11.81 -5.95
CA ASN A 109 -10.45 12.69 -6.09
C ASN A 109 -11.54 12.11 -7.00
N GLY A 110 -11.67 10.77 -7.07
CA GLY A 110 -12.75 10.15 -7.82
C GLY A 110 -12.45 9.98 -9.32
N ALA A 111 -11.32 9.38 -9.66
CA ALA A 111 -10.93 9.16 -11.06
C ALA A 111 -11.60 7.94 -11.72
N ALA A 112 -12.16 7.00 -10.92
CA ALA A 112 -12.76 5.79 -11.45
C ALA A 112 -14.06 6.07 -12.24
N GLY A 113 -14.21 5.40 -13.39
CA GLY A 113 -15.33 5.58 -14.31
C GLY A 113 -15.19 6.79 -15.26
N GLY A 114 -14.15 7.62 -15.07
CA GLY A 114 -13.85 8.75 -15.96
C GLY A 114 -12.46 8.62 -16.61
N THR A 115 -11.41 8.74 -15.81
CA THR A 115 -10.01 8.67 -16.29
C THR A 115 -9.49 7.23 -16.32
N CYS A 116 -9.99 6.36 -15.44
CA CYS A 116 -9.61 4.95 -15.34
C CYS A 116 -10.83 4.09 -15.03
N ASP A 117 -10.70 2.78 -15.24
CA ASP A 117 -11.73 1.80 -14.88
C ASP A 117 -11.73 1.54 -13.37
N ILE A 118 -10.53 1.40 -12.82
CA ILE A 118 -10.27 1.17 -11.41
C ILE A 118 -9.14 2.08 -10.92
N ALA A 119 -9.15 2.45 -9.64
CA ALA A 119 -8.05 3.16 -9.01
C ALA A 119 -7.50 2.38 -7.82
N MET A 120 -6.16 2.22 -7.78
CA MET A 120 -5.47 1.45 -6.76
C MET A 120 -5.09 2.30 -5.54
N GLY A 121 -4.91 1.65 -4.38
CA GLY A 121 -4.37 2.28 -3.18
C GLY A 121 -5.34 3.23 -2.48
N VAL A 122 -6.61 3.20 -2.84
CA VAL A 122 -7.64 4.05 -2.22
C VAL A 122 -7.99 3.49 -0.85
N SER A 123 -8.03 4.34 0.16
CA SER A 123 -8.43 3.96 1.51
C SER A 123 -9.91 4.21 1.74
N THR A 124 -10.47 3.52 2.73
CA THR A 124 -11.85 3.71 3.13
C THR A 124 -12.13 5.17 3.53
N SER A 125 -11.16 5.82 4.18
CA SER A 125 -11.25 7.20 4.66
C SER A 125 -11.18 8.26 3.55
N THR A 126 -10.72 7.88 2.35
CA THR A 126 -10.56 8.81 1.21
C THR A 126 -11.45 8.43 0.01
N LEU A 127 -12.33 7.44 0.17
CA LEU A 127 -13.20 6.96 -0.87
C LEU A 127 -14.34 7.96 -1.15
N PRO A 128 -14.47 8.50 -2.36
CA PRO A 128 -15.61 9.34 -2.72
C PRO A 128 -16.94 8.57 -2.69
N GLY A 129 -18.04 9.23 -2.32
CA GLY A 129 -19.36 8.62 -2.27
C GLY A 129 -19.90 8.13 -3.62
N SER A 130 -19.31 8.56 -4.74
CA SER A 130 -19.62 8.09 -6.09
C SER A 130 -18.95 6.77 -6.47
N GLU A 131 -18.17 6.18 -5.58
CA GLU A 131 -17.37 4.98 -5.83
C GLU A 131 -17.58 3.93 -4.74
N VAL A 132 -17.22 2.70 -5.07
CA VAL A 132 -17.19 1.57 -4.13
C VAL A 132 -15.77 1.05 -4.00
N LEU A 133 -15.38 0.67 -2.78
CA LEU A 133 -14.10 0.04 -2.51
C LEU A 133 -14.25 -1.47 -2.59
N VAL A 134 -13.38 -2.10 -3.38
CA VAL A 134 -13.37 -3.55 -3.58
C VAL A 134 -12.00 -4.11 -3.23
N GLY A 135 -12.00 -5.23 -2.53
CA GLY A 135 -10.78 -5.93 -2.10
C GLY A 135 -9.98 -5.14 -1.07
N ASN A 136 -9.13 -5.85 -0.36
CA ASN A 136 -8.13 -5.28 0.54
C ASN A 136 -6.81 -6.00 0.27
N TYR A 137 -5.82 -5.30 -0.27
CA TYR A 137 -4.52 -5.89 -0.57
C TYR A 137 -3.38 -5.28 0.25
N ALA A 138 -3.62 -4.15 0.89
CA ALA A 138 -2.68 -3.51 1.80
C ALA A 138 -3.42 -2.87 2.96
N GLU A 139 -2.77 -2.82 4.10
CA GLU A 139 -3.27 -2.17 5.30
C GLU A 139 -2.18 -1.24 5.83
N SER A 140 -2.57 -0.07 6.29
CA SER A 140 -1.63 0.95 6.70
C SER A 140 -2.14 1.73 7.89
N ALA A 141 -1.25 1.97 8.85
CA ALA A 141 -1.46 2.88 9.97
C ALA A 141 -0.15 3.56 10.31
N PRO A 142 -0.14 4.74 10.93
CA PRO A 142 1.03 5.23 11.64
C PRO A 142 1.47 4.23 12.71
N ALA A 143 2.77 3.91 12.70
CA ALA A 143 3.33 2.82 13.48
C ALA A 143 4.75 3.13 13.93
N VAL A 144 5.23 2.41 14.93
CA VAL A 144 6.55 2.50 15.51
C VAL A 144 7.37 1.27 15.12
N PHE A 145 8.59 1.50 14.66
CA PHE A 145 9.60 0.49 14.38
C PHE A 145 10.73 0.57 15.39
N ALA A 146 11.26 -0.58 15.79
CA ALA A 146 12.36 -0.68 16.76
C ALA A 146 13.33 -1.82 16.39
N ARG A 147 14.53 -1.75 16.97
CA ARG A 147 15.55 -2.80 16.84
C ARG A 147 15.35 -3.87 17.90
N ASN A 148 15.52 -5.14 17.48
CA ASN A 148 15.48 -6.30 18.38
C ASN A 148 14.26 -6.29 19.32
N PHE A 149 13.13 -5.78 18.81
CA PHE A 149 11.93 -5.60 19.63
C PHE A 149 11.20 -6.92 19.83
N SER A 150 10.78 -7.14 21.06
CA SER A 150 9.88 -8.25 21.43
C SER A 150 8.95 -7.80 22.56
N GLY A 151 7.69 -8.15 22.48
CA GLY A 151 6.70 -7.81 23.50
C GLY A 151 5.71 -6.75 23.04
N THR A 152 5.21 -5.95 23.98
CA THR A 152 4.21 -4.90 23.75
C THR A 152 4.83 -3.55 24.03
N LEU A 153 4.66 -2.58 23.14
CA LEU A 153 5.09 -1.21 23.32
C LEU A 153 3.96 -0.39 23.96
N SER A 154 4.31 0.46 24.91
CA SER A 154 3.40 1.40 25.56
C SER A 154 3.84 2.85 25.35
N ASP A 155 2.93 3.80 25.62
CA ASP A 155 3.24 5.23 25.62
C ASP A 155 4.37 5.59 26.62
N THR A 156 4.43 4.89 27.75
CA THR A 156 5.48 5.08 28.76
C THR A 156 6.86 4.64 28.27
N ASP A 157 6.95 3.67 27.35
CA ASP A 157 8.22 3.28 26.75
C ASP A 157 8.76 4.37 25.79
N LEU A 158 7.87 5.21 25.29
CA LEU A 158 8.22 6.33 24.41
C LEU A 158 8.53 7.63 25.20
N GLU A 159 8.21 7.71 26.48
CA GLU A 159 8.51 8.90 27.28
C GLU A 159 10.01 9.14 27.41
N GLY A 160 10.47 10.34 27.00
CA GLY A 160 11.86 10.70 26.95
C GLY A 160 12.69 9.99 25.89
N ALA A 161 12.12 9.02 25.18
CA ALA A 161 12.80 8.32 24.10
C ALA A 161 12.89 9.19 22.84
N THR A 162 13.99 9.09 22.11
CA THR A 162 14.15 9.76 20.81
C THR A 162 13.48 8.94 19.73
N VAL A 163 12.47 9.53 19.09
CA VAL A 163 11.68 8.92 18.00
C VAL A 163 11.99 9.65 16.70
N GLY A 164 12.62 8.95 15.75
CA GLY A 164 12.86 9.45 14.40
C GLY A 164 11.55 9.51 13.61
N VAL A 165 11.29 10.63 12.94
CA VAL A 165 10.10 10.84 12.11
C VAL A 165 10.50 11.55 10.82
N GLN A 166 9.76 11.33 9.75
CA GLN A 166 9.87 12.22 8.60
C GLN A 166 9.19 13.55 8.94
N ASN A 167 9.84 14.67 8.59
CA ASN A 167 9.32 16.00 8.84
C ASN A 167 7.90 16.16 8.28
N ASP A 168 7.03 16.82 9.03
CA ASP A 168 5.64 17.15 8.68
C ASP A 168 4.75 15.95 8.35
N SER A 169 5.17 14.74 8.71
CA SER A 169 4.41 13.50 8.43
C SER A 169 3.20 13.32 9.34
N ALA A 170 2.24 12.52 8.87
CA ALA A 170 1.11 12.11 9.69
C ALA A 170 1.58 11.30 10.92
N SER A 171 2.62 10.49 10.76
CA SER A 171 3.19 9.69 11.86
C SER A 171 3.87 10.56 12.91
N ALA A 172 4.50 11.68 12.52
CA ALA A 172 5.03 12.65 13.50
C ALA A 172 3.90 13.23 14.37
N ARG A 173 2.79 13.63 13.74
CA ARG A 173 1.60 14.14 14.47
C ARG A 173 0.98 13.06 15.36
N ALA A 174 0.85 11.83 14.85
CA ALA A 174 0.32 10.71 15.63
C ALA A 174 1.19 10.42 16.86
N THR A 175 2.54 10.47 16.72
CA THR A 175 3.46 10.29 17.85
C THR A 175 3.28 11.38 18.89
N GLN A 176 3.19 12.66 18.49
CA GLN A 176 2.98 13.77 19.42
C GLN A 176 1.69 13.64 20.22
N GLN A 177 0.65 13.06 19.61
CA GLN A 177 -0.66 12.88 20.24
C GLN A 177 -0.70 11.67 21.17
N ALA A 178 -0.14 10.55 20.72
CA ALA A 178 -0.17 9.30 21.48
C ALA A 178 0.91 9.20 22.57
N ALA A 179 2.03 9.86 22.37
CA ALA A 179 3.18 9.87 23.30
C ALA A 179 3.78 11.29 23.37
N PRO A 180 3.11 12.24 24.02
CA PRO A 180 3.55 13.64 24.08
C PRO A 180 4.89 13.84 24.79
N GLY A 181 5.33 12.87 25.61
CA GLY A 181 6.64 12.86 26.27
C GLY A 181 7.79 12.36 25.37
N ALA A 182 7.50 11.87 24.16
CA ALA A 182 8.56 11.44 23.22
C ALA A 182 9.32 12.64 22.65
N GLN A 183 10.63 12.46 22.45
CA GLN A 183 11.48 13.47 21.83
C GLN A 183 11.58 13.19 20.32
N LEU A 184 10.88 13.98 19.50
CA LEU A 184 10.89 13.79 18.05
C LEU A 184 12.20 14.30 17.44
N SER A 185 12.82 13.45 16.61
CA SER A 185 13.96 13.78 15.76
C SER A 185 13.49 13.75 14.30
N GLY A 186 13.43 14.92 13.66
CA GLY A 186 12.96 15.08 12.29
C GLY A 186 14.02 14.76 11.25
N PHE A 187 13.68 13.96 10.26
CA PHE A 187 14.50 13.60 9.11
C PHE A 187 13.86 14.05 7.80
N SER A 188 14.66 14.32 6.79
CA SER A 188 14.16 14.66 5.45
C SER A 188 13.57 13.44 4.75
N THR A 189 14.12 12.26 5.00
CA THR A 189 13.64 10.99 4.43
C THR A 189 13.47 9.91 5.49
N LEU A 190 12.62 8.94 5.24
CA LEU A 190 12.50 7.75 6.09
C LEU A 190 13.75 6.87 6.04
N ASN A 191 14.48 6.85 4.92
CA ASN A 191 15.75 6.12 4.83
C ASN A 191 16.77 6.65 5.86
N ASP A 192 16.88 7.97 6.03
CA ASP A 192 17.77 8.58 7.02
C ASP A 192 17.32 8.24 8.44
N ALA A 193 16.01 8.24 8.71
CA ALA A 193 15.45 7.84 10.00
C ALA A 193 15.77 6.39 10.34
N PHE A 194 15.61 5.46 9.38
CA PHE A 194 15.93 4.04 9.56
C PHE A 194 17.45 3.82 9.73
N ALA A 195 18.29 4.54 9.01
CA ALA A 195 19.75 4.51 9.22
C ALA A 195 20.13 5.02 10.62
N ALA A 196 19.45 6.06 11.12
CA ALA A 196 19.64 6.54 12.48
C ALA A 196 19.16 5.50 13.51
N LEU A 197 18.08 4.77 13.27
CA LEU A 197 17.63 3.67 14.11
C LEU A 197 18.65 2.52 14.12
N GLU A 198 19.17 2.12 12.97
CA GLU A 198 20.19 1.08 12.84
C GLU A 198 21.45 1.44 13.62
N SER A 199 21.93 2.68 13.52
CA SER A 199 23.13 3.16 14.22
C SER A 199 22.90 3.49 15.69
N GLY A 200 21.67 3.46 16.20
CA GLY A 200 21.31 3.83 17.57
C GLY A 200 21.26 5.34 17.82
N GLY A 201 21.19 6.15 16.77
CA GLY A 201 21.01 7.60 16.85
C GLY A 201 19.60 7.99 17.31
N VAL A 202 18.61 7.12 17.08
CA VAL A 202 17.25 7.19 17.63
C VAL A 202 16.88 5.83 18.23
N ALA A 203 15.99 5.83 19.23
CA ALA A 203 15.51 4.60 19.87
C ALA A 203 14.42 3.92 19.03
N TYR A 204 13.59 4.71 18.36
CA TYR A 204 12.47 4.28 17.57
C TYR A 204 12.35 5.09 16.27
N VAL A 205 11.62 4.57 15.30
CA VAL A 205 11.17 5.33 14.12
C VAL A 205 9.66 5.22 14.01
N ALA A 206 8.98 6.36 13.89
CA ALA A 206 7.55 6.38 13.63
C ALA A 206 7.28 6.77 12.16
N CYS A 207 6.57 5.88 11.45
CA CYS A 207 6.21 6.05 10.05
C CYS A 207 4.94 5.27 9.70
N ASP A 208 4.48 5.37 8.46
CA ASP A 208 3.46 4.48 7.92
C ASP A 208 3.93 3.02 8.00
N SER A 209 3.07 2.13 8.50
CA SER A 209 3.44 0.73 8.74
C SER A 209 3.87 -0.01 7.48
N PHE A 210 3.22 0.26 6.35
CA PHE A 210 3.54 -0.39 5.09
C PHE A 210 4.87 0.11 4.51
N MET A 211 5.09 1.44 4.55
CA MET A 211 6.37 2.04 4.17
C MET A 211 7.51 1.57 5.07
N GLY A 212 7.27 1.54 6.37
CA GLY A 212 8.25 1.05 7.35
C GLY A 212 8.55 -0.44 7.17
N GLY A 213 7.55 -1.27 6.89
CA GLY A 213 7.72 -2.67 6.57
C GLY A 213 8.63 -2.88 5.35
N TYR A 214 8.41 -2.09 4.28
CA TYR A 214 9.27 -2.11 3.10
C TYR A 214 10.73 -1.75 3.41
N LEU A 215 10.94 -0.69 4.19
CA LEU A 215 12.29 -0.28 4.58
C LEU A 215 12.94 -1.28 5.53
N ALA A 216 12.19 -1.82 6.48
CA ALA A 216 12.67 -2.80 7.45
C ALA A 216 13.24 -4.07 6.79
N MET A 217 12.77 -4.45 5.58
CA MET A 217 13.33 -5.59 4.83
C MET A 217 14.82 -5.45 4.52
N SER A 218 15.39 -4.24 4.60
CA SER A 218 16.82 -3.99 4.39
C SER A 218 17.65 -4.21 5.65
N TYR A 219 17.02 -4.43 6.80
CA TYR A 219 17.63 -4.60 8.12
C TYR A 219 17.25 -5.95 8.73
N SER A 220 18.16 -6.59 9.43
CA SER A 220 17.92 -7.92 10.02
C SER A 220 17.27 -7.85 11.40
N ASP A 221 17.31 -6.70 12.04
CA ASP A 221 16.96 -6.50 13.45
C ASP A 221 15.91 -5.39 13.69
N ILE A 222 15.39 -4.78 12.62
CA ILE A 222 14.34 -3.77 12.70
C ILE A 222 12.99 -4.41 12.33
N SER A 223 12.00 -4.21 13.19
CA SER A 223 10.64 -4.73 12.99
C SER A 223 9.58 -3.76 13.52
N LEU A 224 8.34 -3.98 13.12
CA LEU A 224 7.17 -3.30 13.68
C LEU A 224 7.07 -3.60 15.18
N ALA A 225 7.07 -2.55 16.00
CA ALA A 225 6.91 -2.65 17.44
C ALA A 225 5.48 -2.42 17.88
N ALA A 226 4.82 -1.39 17.34
CA ALA A 226 3.41 -1.13 17.59
C ALA A 226 2.81 -0.24 16.49
N ALA A 227 1.49 -0.27 16.36
CA ALA A 227 0.72 0.71 15.59
C ALA A 227 -0.02 1.65 16.55
N PHE A 228 -0.16 2.90 16.19
CA PHE A 228 -0.89 3.87 17.03
C PHE A 228 -2.39 3.59 17.06
N TYR A 229 -2.96 3.07 15.97
CA TYR A 229 -4.36 2.68 15.83
C TYR A 229 -4.54 1.56 14.81
N LEU A 230 -5.77 1.08 14.64
CA LEU A 230 -6.09 0.05 13.66
C LEU A 230 -5.76 0.53 12.25
N ALA A 231 -5.34 -0.40 11.41
CA ALA A 231 -4.97 -0.08 10.04
C ALA A 231 -6.20 0.31 9.20
N ASP A 232 -6.00 1.30 8.34
CA ASP A 232 -6.93 1.62 7.28
C ASP A 232 -6.67 0.70 6.08
N ALA A 233 -7.74 0.04 5.62
CA ALA A 233 -7.67 -0.85 4.48
C ALA A 233 -7.48 -0.05 3.18
N ARG A 234 -6.59 -0.55 2.31
CA ARG A 234 -6.38 -0.02 0.96
C ARG A 234 -6.82 -1.03 -0.06
N GLY A 235 -7.76 -0.60 -0.88
CA GLY A 235 -8.36 -1.43 -1.91
C GLY A 235 -8.39 -0.75 -3.26
N VAL A 236 -9.30 -1.20 -4.09
CA VAL A 236 -9.55 -0.74 -5.44
C VAL A 236 -10.85 0.04 -5.46
N ALA A 237 -10.79 1.32 -5.83
CA ALA A 237 -11.99 2.13 -6.05
C ALA A 237 -12.53 1.91 -7.48
N ILE A 238 -13.84 1.77 -7.58
CA ILE A 238 -14.57 1.54 -8.82
C ILE A 238 -15.81 2.43 -8.80
N ALA A 239 -16.16 3.06 -9.93
CA ALA A 239 -17.37 3.88 -10.01
C ALA A 239 -18.61 3.08 -9.61
N ALA A 240 -19.43 3.60 -8.69
CA ALA A 240 -20.65 2.96 -8.21
C ALA A 240 -21.70 2.75 -9.31
N THR A 241 -21.62 3.52 -10.40
CA THR A 241 -22.47 3.37 -11.59
C THR A 241 -22.09 2.19 -12.47
N ASN A 242 -20.88 1.62 -12.29
CA ASN A 242 -20.48 0.42 -13.03
C ASN A 242 -21.03 -0.83 -12.32
N THR A 243 -22.04 -1.45 -12.92
CA THR A 243 -22.76 -2.58 -12.29
C THR A 243 -22.06 -3.93 -12.44
N SER A 244 -21.10 -4.05 -13.35
CA SER A 244 -20.44 -5.32 -13.71
C SER A 244 -19.05 -5.46 -13.09
N LEU A 245 -18.26 -4.39 -13.13
CA LEU A 245 -16.86 -4.43 -12.77
C LEU A 245 -16.63 -4.72 -11.27
N PRO A 246 -17.41 -4.16 -10.31
CA PRO A 246 -17.19 -4.45 -8.89
C PRO A 246 -17.26 -5.95 -8.55
N SER A 247 -18.28 -6.66 -9.06
CA SER A 247 -18.43 -8.09 -8.80
C SER A 247 -17.34 -8.93 -9.47
N ALA A 248 -16.92 -8.56 -10.68
CA ALA A 248 -15.83 -9.23 -11.39
C ALA A 248 -14.49 -9.05 -10.67
N VAL A 249 -14.18 -7.83 -10.22
CA VAL A 249 -12.97 -7.54 -9.44
C VAL A 249 -13.01 -8.24 -8.09
N THR A 250 -14.17 -8.29 -7.39
CA THR A 250 -14.32 -9.07 -6.16
C THR A 250 -13.98 -10.54 -6.40
N SER A 251 -14.55 -11.14 -7.45
CA SER A 251 -14.28 -12.55 -7.78
C SER A 251 -12.81 -12.81 -8.11
N ALA A 252 -12.15 -11.86 -8.78
CA ALA A 252 -10.73 -11.92 -9.08
C ALA A 252 -9.89 -11.83 -7.78
N PHE A 253 -10.21 -10.91 -6.86
CA PHE A 253 -9.56 -10.85 -5.55
C PHE A 253 -9.71 -12.15 -4.74
N ASP A 254 -10.91 -12.72 -4.74
CA ASP A 254 -11.17 -14.01 -4.08
C ASP A 254 -10.33 -15.13 -4.69
N ALA A 255 -10.13 -15.14 -6.01
CA ALA A 255 -9.27 -16.10 -6.68
C ALA A 255 -7.80 -15.92 -6.28
N LEU A 256 -7.29 -14.68 -6.29
CA LEU A 256 -5.92 -14.35 -5.87
C LEU A 256 -5.67 -14.69 -4.40
N THR A 257 -6.65 -14.46 -3.54
CA THR A 257 -6.58 -14.82 -2.11
C THR A 257 -6.54 -16.33 -1.93
N ARG A 258 -7.44 -17.08 -2.58
CA ARG A 258 -7.47 -18.54 -2.48
C ARG A 258 -6.23 -19.21 -3.05
N SER A 259 -5.62 -18.65 -4.09
CA SER A 259 -4.37 -19.18 -4.67
C SER A 259 -3.14 -18.86 -3.82
N GLY A 260 -3.23 -17.92 -2.87
CA GLY A 260 -2.09 -17.40 -2.11
C GLY A 260 -1.24 -16.40 -2.89
N GLU A 261 -1.65 -16.00 -4.11
CA GLU A 261 -0.91 -15.07 -4.94
C GLU A 261 -0.87 -13.66 -4.32
N LEU A 262 -2.00 -13.22 -3.75
CA LEU A 262 -2.07 -11.93 -3.06
C LEU A 262 -1.12 -11.86 -1.87
N ASP A 263 -1.02 -12.94 -1.07
CA ASP A 263 -0.08 -13.03 0.04
C ASP A 263 1.38 -13.04 -0.45
N ALA A 264 1.67 -13.74 -1.55
CA ALA A 264 2.99 -13.74 -2.15
C ALA A 264 3.40 -12.34 -2.66
N ILE A 265 2.47 -11.61 -3.29
CA ILE A 265 2.69 -10.22 -3.71
C ILE A 265 2.97 -9.34 -2.48
N ARG A 266 2.15 -9.43 -1.43
CA ARG A 266 2.33 -8.65 -0.20
C ARG A 266 3.71 -8.93 0.43
N LYS A 267 4.08 -10.20 0.59
CA LYS A 267 5.39 -10.61 1.14
C LYS A 267 6.58 -10.11 0.33
N ARG A 268 6.41 -9.99 -0.98
CA ARG A 268 7.45 -9.42 -1.84
C ARG A 268 7.78 -7.97 -1.47
N TRP A 269 6.78 -7.19 -1.06
CA TRP A 269 6.92 -5.75 -0.84
C TRP A 269 7.17 -5.36 0.60
N VAL A 270 6.67 -6.12 1.57
CA VAL A 270 6.80 -5.80 3.00
C VAL A 270 7.28 -6.98 3.87
N GLY A 271 7.72 -8.07 3.23
CA GLY A 271 8.19 -9.26 3.95
C GLY A 271 7.12 -9.86 4.86
N ASP A 272 7.55 -10.27 6.04
CA ASP A 272 6.68 -10.83 7.07
C ASP A 272 6.14 -9.73 8.02
N LEU A 273 5.83 -8.53 7.48
CA LEU A 273 5.20 -7.47 8.27
C LEU A 273 3.95 -8.00 8.96
N ALA A 274 3.94 -7.91 10.29
CA ALA A 274 2.81 -8.37 11.09
C ALA A 274 1.52 -7.60 10.71
N THR A 275 0.41 -8.33 10.64
CA THR A 275 -0.91 -7.72 10.47
C THR A 275 -1.22 -6.85 11.69
N ILE A 276 -1.65 -5.63 11.45
CA ILE A 276 -2.03 -4.70 12.52
C ILE A 276 -3.36 -5.16 13.11
N SER A 277 -3.34 -5.41 14.40
CA SER A 277 -4.50 -5.86 15.18
C SER A 277 -4.47 -5.22 16.57
N ALA A 278 -5.49 -5.40 17.36
CA ALA A 278 -5.51 -4.89 18.73
C ALA A 278 -4.35 -5.38 19.60
N SER A 279 -3.73 -6.54 19.26
CA SER A 279 -2.63 -7.11 20.03
C SER A 279 -1.28 -6.41 19.82
N ASN A 280 -1.12 -5.66 18.74
CA ASN A 280 0.10 -4.90 18.44
C ASN A 280 -0.17 -3.39 18.29
N GLN A 281 -1.27 -2.91 18.84
CA GLN A 281 -1.47 -1.48 19.04
C GLN A 281 -0.62 -0.97 20.22
N LEU A 282 -0.19 0.29 20.11
CA LEU A 282 0.44 0.98 21.22
C LEU A 282 -0.54 1.03 22.40
N VAL A 283 -0.11 0.58 23.56
CA VAL A 283 -0.91 0.66 24.77
C VAL A 283 -0.88 2.09 25.28
N VAL A 284 -1.97 2.82 25.08
CA VAL A 284 -2.11 4.23 25.47
C VAL A 284 -3.28 4.36 26.46
N ASN A 285 -3.07 5.08 27.54
CA ASN A 285 -4.07 5.31 28.59
C ASN A 285 -5.22 6.21 28.11
N GLY A 286 -6.05 5.70 27.19
CA GLY A 286 -7.26 6.35 26.67
C GLY A 286 -7.05 7.34 25.52
N VAL A 287 -5.82 7.66 25.12
CA VAL A 287 -5.54 8.65 24.08
C VAL A 287 -5.86 8.12 22.67
N ALA A 288 -5.64 6.84 22.43
CA ALA A 288 -5.96 6.24 21.13
C ALA A 288 -7.46 6.33 20.80
N GLN A 289 -8.33 6.14 21.82
CA GLN A 289 -9.77 6.29 21.65
C GLN A 289 -10.16 7.77 21.41
N GLN A 290 -9.58 8.69 22.18
CA GLN A 290 -9.80 10.13 21.98
C GLN A 290 -9.38 10.60 20.58
N TYR A 291 -8.32 9.99 20.02
CA TYR A 291 -7.87 10.32 18.66
C TYR A 291 -8.80 9.77 17.60
N ALA A 292 -9.27 8.53 17.75
CA ALA A 292 -10.28 7.96 16.88
C ALA A 292 -11.58 8.76 16.89
N ASP A 293 -12.00 9.20 18.08
CA ASP A 293 -13.18 10.04 18.26
C ASP A 293 -12.98 11.43 17.63
N ALA A 294 -11.78 12.02 17.74
CA ALA A 294 -11.44 13.30 17.13
C ALA A 294 -11.39 13.22 15.59
N GLN A 295 -10.85 12.14 15.03
CA GLN A 295 -10.88 11.91 13.59
C GLN A 295 -12.30 11.72 13.06
N ALA A 296 -13.13 10.97 13.78
CA ALA A 296 -14.54 10.81 13.44
C ALA A 296 -15.30 12.15 13.48
N ALA A 297 -15.02 12.97 14.50
CA ALA A 297 -15.60 14.31 14.61
C ALA A 297 -15.12 15.25 13.48
N GLN A 298 -13.84 15.19 13.12
CA GLN A 298 -13.31 15.98 12.00
C GLN A 298 -13.91 15.55 10.66
N ALA A 299 -14.01 14.26 10.39
CA ALA A 299 -14.63 13.74 9.18
C ALA A 299 -16.12 14.15 9.09
N ALA A 300 -16.83 14.15 10.21
CA ALA A 300 -18.21 14.63 10.28
C ALA A 300 -18.31 16.14 10.01
N ALA A 301 -17.38 16.95 10.55
CA ALA A 301 -17.33 18.38 10.31
C ALA A 301 -17.01 18.71 8.85
N ASP A 302 -16.07 18.00 8.24
CA ASP A 302 -15.69 18.17 6.84
C ASP A 302 -16.85 17.77 5.90
N ALA A 303 -17.62 16.73 6.25
CA ALA A 303 -18.82 16.34 5.52
C ALA A 303 -19.92 17.41 5.62
N ALA A 304 -20.17 17.96 6.81
CA ALA A 304 -21.16 19.04 7.02
C ALA A 304 -20.77 20.32 6.25
N ALA A 305 -19.48 20.69 6.25
CA ALA A 305 -19.00 21.84 5.49
C ALA A 305 -19.12 21.65 3.97
N ALA A 306 -19.02 20.41 3.49
CA ALA A 306 -19.24 20.08 2.08
C ALA A 306 -20.73 20.18 1.69
N GLU A 307 -21.64 19.82 2.58
CA GLU A 307 -23.09 19.97 2.36
C GLU A 307 -23.50 21.43 2.35
N GLU A 308 -23.03 22.26 3.28
CA GLU A 308 -23.30 23.72 3.30
C GLU A 308 -22.78 24.43 2.05
N SER A 309 -21.64 23.95 1.49
CA SER A 309 -21.08 24.52 0.25
C SER A 309 -21.93 24.23 -0.98
N GLN A 310 -22.66 23.11 -1.00
CA GLN A 310 -23.56 22.73 -2.08
C GLN A 310 -24.90 23.42 -2.02
N GLU A 311 -25.41 23.74 -0.83
CA GLU A 311 -26.66 24.49 -0.66
C GLU A 311 -26.51 25.98 -1.02
N GLY A 312 -25.31 26.55 -0.83
CA GLY A 312 -25.02 27.95 -1.19
C GLY A 312 -24.90 28.24 -2.70
N GLU A 313 -24.58 27.22 -3.53
CA GLU A 313 -24.50 27.37 -5.00
C GLU A 313 -25.86 27.18 -5.72
N GLY A 314 -26.91 26.80 -5.00
CA GLY A 314 -28.23 26.58 -5.56
C GLY A 314 -29.20 27.79 -5.47
N GLU A 315 -28.80 28.93 -4.89
CA GLU A 315 -29.65 30.13 -4.68
C GLU A 315 -29.23 31.37 -5.50
N GLU A 316 -28.37 31.25 -6.54
CA GLU A 316 -28.09 32.35 -7.48
C GLU A 316 -28.73 32.13 -8.86
#